data_799af8ca7e2ea530a53a04ab0b4704b6
#
_entry.id   799af8ca7e2ea530a53a04ab0b4704b6
#
_cell.length_a   1.000
_cell.length_b   1.000
_cell.length_c   1.000
_cell.angle_alpha   90.00
_cell.angle_beta   90.00
_cell.angle_gamma   90.00
#
_symmetry.space_group_name_H-M   'P 1'
#
loop_
_entity.id
_entity.type
_entity.pdbx_description
1 polymer ?
#
loop_
_entity_poly.entity_id
_entity_poly.type
_entity_poly.pdbx_seq_one_letter_code
_entity_poly.pdbx_strand_id
1 'polypeptide(L)'
;MLARGAHAHEVETAMRNVLRGFGLPAAEAVITQATVSVSDISPDDAETTTAIQAVRDWQPDFSQLTATAALVEAIRDGRTDLDTAEAELDRILTGKHQYPRWLRFAAPALLSFAVTIMFHGSLGDAATTLAIGLAIQPALEWIQRSELPHFFQVVFGVSATALIVVLLVKAGLPIGGSLVLTGSLLRFLPGAELVSGMHDLIAGAYMSGVVRLAEVILLGTAIAGSASLILTLGENLDVQLRITAAGAVDWPAVVIVAAGAVAVAFNACRFGVPARTLFSVVVLGALAVVIAQGFTPLFDDLSRNARTLLAAVLIGALGTYLAHRRRAPAAIWTVPAILPLLPAPATLLPLLAETEAARQALQGQALETAFVIGVGVASGSIIVATYQRSRERWLEPVVDAVSDGMSRYVVQPAQRQVRRWRRTSEPHGEHETGRGSSRRRRGRAG
;
A
#
# COMPACT_ATOMS: atom_id res chain seq x y z
N MET A 1 -0.47 9.71 -4.81
CA MET A 1 -0.64 8.82 -3.64
C MET A 1 -1.64 7.70 -3.91
N LEU A 2 -2.90 8.00 -4.26
CA LEU A 2 -3.94 6.97 -4.48
C LEU A 2 -3.51 5.94 -5.53
N ALA A 3 -3.07 6.39 -6.72
CA ALA A 3 -2.55 5.54 -7.79
C ALA A 3 -1.31 4.70 -7.38
N ARG A 4 -0.64 5.03 -6.30
CA ARG A 4 0.56 4.35 -5.79
C ARG A 4 0.28 3.46 -4.57
N GLY A 5 -0.99 3.21 -4.25
CA GLY A 5 -1.40 2.21 -3.26
C GLY A 5 -1.68 2.77 -1.86
N ALA A 6 -1.84 4.08 -1.69
CA ALA A 6 -2.32 4.65 -0.43
C ALA A 6 -3.80 4.31 -0.20
N HIS A 7 -4.20 4.21 1.06
CA HIS A 7 -5.61 4.11 1.43
C HIS A 7 -6.35 5.43 1.18
N ALA A 8 -7.63 5.38 0.84
CA ALA A 8 -8.41 6.58 0.52
C ALA A 8 -8.41 7.60 1.67
N HIS A 9 -8.55 7.15 2.91
CA HIS A 9 -8.50 8.01 4.09
C HIS A 9 -7.13 8.70 4.30
N GLU A 10 -6.02 8.01 4.00
CA GLU A 10 -4.67 8.60 4.06
C GLU A 10 -4.52 9.72 3.01
N VAL A 11 -5.06 9.50 1.80
CA VAL A 11 -5.02 10.49 0.72
C VAL A 11 -5.90 11.71 1.05
N GLU A 12 -7.07 11.50 1.63
CA GLU A 12 -7.94 12.58 2.09
C GLU A 12 -7.25 13.45 3.15
N THR A 13 -6.59 12.81 4.11
CA THR A 13 -5.81 13.52 5.13
C THR A 13 -4.63 14.28 4.52
N ALA A 14 -3.93 13.68 3.57
CA ALA A 14 -2.83 14.31 2.84
C ALA A 14 -3.30 15.54 2.05
N MET A 15 -4.43 15.44 1.34
CA MET A 15 -5.03 16.57 0.61
C MET A 15 -5.42 17.71 1.53
N ARG A 16 -6.06 17.41 2.66
CA ARG A 16 -6.37 18.42 3.70
C ARG A 16 -5.12 19.14 4.21
N ASN A 17 -4.03 18.40 4.44
CA ASN A 17 -2.76 18.98 4.87
C ASN A 17 -2.15 19.89 3.80
N VAL A 18 -2.20 19.49 2.52
CA VAL A 18 -1.73 20.30 1.40
C VAL A 18 -2.55 21.59 1.27
N LEU A 19 -3.88 21.49 1.29
CA LEU A 19 -4.77 22.67 1.18
C LEU A 19 -4.52 23.67 2.31
N ARG A 20 -4.41 23.18 3.55
CA ARG A 20 -4.09 24.05 4.71
C ARG A 20 -2.69 24.65 4.60
N GLY A 21 -1.71 23.87 4.14
CA GLY A 21 -0.32 24.36 3.97
C GLY A 21 -0.20 25.49 2.96
N PHE A 22 -1.05 25.50 1.93
CA PHE A 22 -1.11 26.58 0.93
C PHE A 22 -2.17 27.66 1.22
N GLY A 23 -2.73 27.67 2.45
CA GLY A 23 -3.62 28.75 2.87
C GLY A 23 -5.07 28.63 2.38
N LEU A 24 -5.51 27.43 1.99
CA LEU A 24 -6.87 27.11 1.56
C LEU A 24 -7.61 26.24 2.60
N PRO A 25 -7.82 26.70 3.85
CA PRO A 25 -8.42 25.86 4.89
C PRO A 25 -9.90 25.57 4.69
N ALA A 26 -10.60 26.37 3.88
CA ALA A 26 -12.02 26.21 3.55
C ALA A 26 -12.26 25.25 2.37
N ALA A 27 -11.21 24.89 1.62
CA ALA A 27 -11.34 23.98 0.51
C ALA A 27 -11.57 22.54 0.98
N GLU A 28 -12.52 21.86 0.33
CA GLU A 28 -12.87 20.47 0.62
C GLU A 28 -12.32 19.54 -0.46
N ALA A 29 -11.79 18.40 -0.02
CA ALA A 29 -11.33 17.33 -0.91
C ALA A 29 -12.22 16.09 -0.75
N VAL A 30 -12.78 15.60 -1.85
CA VAL A 30 -13.52 14.34 -1.91
C VAL A 30 -12.73 13.34 -2.74
N ILE A 31 -12.51 12.16 -2.16
CA ILE A 31 -11.67 11.12 -2.74
C ILE A 31 -12.47 9.84 -2.90
N THR A 32 -12.48 9.32 -4.12
CA THR A 32 -12.93 7.96 -4.42
C THR A 32 -11.79 7.16 -5.03
N GLN A 33 -11.97 5.86 -5.22
CA GLN A 33 -10.94 5.02 -5.87
C GLN A 33 -10.55 5.51 -7.27
N ALA A 34 -11.49 6.12 -7.99
CA ALA A 34 -11.31 6.53 -9.39
C ALA A 34 -11.11 8.04 -9.58
N THR A 35 -11.40 8.87 -8.57
CA THR A 35 -11.43 10.33 -8.72
C THR A 35 -10.97 11.04 -7.46
N VAL A 36 -10.26 12.14 -7.67
CA VAL A 36 -9.96 13.14 -6.64
C VAL A 36 -10.61 14.44 -7.09
N SER A 37 -11.46 15.03 -6.26
CA SER A 37 -12.04 16.35 -6.49
C SER A 37 -11.68 17.28 -5.34
N VAL A 38 -11.38 18.52 -5.67
CA VAL A 38 -11.12 19.60 -4.72
C VAL A 38 -12.03 20.77 -5.08
N SER A 39 -12.80 21.24 -4.11
CA SER A 39 -13.67 22.40 -4.25
C SER A 39 -13.26 23.47 -3.25
N ASP A 40 -12.98 24.66 -3.74
CA ASP A 40 -12.79 25.85 -2.91
C ASP A 40 -14.13 26.58 -2.79
N ILE A 41 -14.63 26.65 -1.55
CA ILE A 41 -15.90 27.31 -1.19
C ILE A 41 -15.52 28.53 -0.37
N SER A 42 -14.89 29.53 -1.01
CA SER A 42 -14.56 30.77 -0.31
C SER A 42 -15.83 31.57 -0.04
N PRO A 43 -16.06 32.02 1.23
CA PRO A 43 -17.27 32.82 1.57
C PRO A 43 -17.34 34.16 0.87
N ASP A 44 -16.17 34.68 0.45
CA ASP A 44 -16.04 36.02 -0.13
C ASP A 44 -16.11 36.04 -1.66
N ASP A 45 -15.98 34.87 -2.33
CA ASP A 45 -16.08 34.75 -3.79
C ASP A 45 -17.40 34.10 -4.20
N ALA A 46 -18.14 34.76 -5.10
CA ALA A 46 -19.41 34.26 -5.65
C ALA A 46 -19.19 33.01 -6.57
N GLU A 47 -17.97 32.64 -6.86
CA GLU A 47 -17.62 31.51 -7.73
C GLU A 47 -16.91 30.39 -6.97
N THR A 48 -17.56 29.24 -6.91
CA THR A 48 -16.93 28.00 -6.42
C THR A 48 -16.01 27.41 -7.48
N THR A 49 -14.73 27.32 -7.22
CA THR A 49 -13.78 26.67 -8.13
C THR A 49 -13.64 25.19 -7.76
N THR A 50 -13.94 24.29 -8.71
CA THR A 50 -13.80 22.85 -8.52
C THR A 50 -12.83 22.26 -9.53
N ALA A 51 -11.82 21.56 -9.06
CA ALA A 51 -10.90 20.77 -9.86
C ALA A 51 -11.18 19.28 -9.66
N ILE A 52 -11.29 18.53 -10.76
CA ILE A 52 -11.54 17.07 -10.74
C ILE A 52 -10.46 16.37 -11.55
N GLN A 53 -9.82 15.36 -10.94
CA GLN A 53 -8.82 14.54 -11.58
C GLN A 53 -9.20 13.06 -11.50
N ALA A 54 -9.28 12.39 -12.66
CA ALA A 54 -9.49 10.95 -12.71
C ALA A 54 -8.18 10.20 -12.45
N VAL A 55 -8.25 9.16 -11.63
CA VAL A 55 -7.15 8.23 -11.37
C VAL A 55 -7.31 7.03 -12.32
N ARG A 56 -6.45 6.92 -13.33
CA ARG A 56 -6.58 5.90 -14.39
C ARG A 56 -5.56 4.76 -14.26
N ASP A 57 -4.36 5.06 -13.73
CA ASP A 57 -3.25 4.11 -13.63
C ASP A 57 -3.01 3.73 -12.17
N TRP A 58 -3.47 2.56 -11.78
CA TRP A 58 -3.22 2.03 -10.46
C TRP A 58 -2.02 1.08 -10.51
N GLN A 59 -0.86 1.59 -10.13
CA GLN A 59 0.39 0.82 -10.06
C GLN A 59 1.06 1.11 -8.72
N PRO A 60 0.97 0.21 -7.74
CA PRO A 60 1.62 0.40 -6.45
C PRO A 60 3.13 0.59 -6.60
N ASP A 61 3.62 1.73 -6.12
CA ASP A 61 5.05 2.04 -5.98
C ASP A 61 5.26 2.75 -4.64
N PHE A 62 5.70 1.98 -3.66
CA PHE A 62 5.86 2.49 -2.29
C PHE A 62 7.08 3.41 -2.12
N SER A 63 8.01 3.43 -3.07
CA SER A 63 9.09 4.42 -3.10
C SER A 63 8.52 5.81 -3.42
N GLN A 64 7.74 5.91 -4.51
CA GLN A 64 7.06 7.15 -4.88
C GLN A 64 6.03 7.57 -3.82
N LEU A 65 5.29 6.60 -3.25
CA LEU A 65 4.34 6.87 -2.19
C LEU A 65 5.01 7.47 -0.95
N THR A 66 6.16 6.93 -0.53
CA THR A 66 6.93 7.44 0.62
C THR A 66 7.46 8.85 0.34
N ALA A 67 7.99 9.10 -0.84
CA ALA A 67 8.51 10.40 -1.24
C ALA A 67 7.39 11.47 -1.29
N THR A 68 6.23 11.10 -1.87
CA THR A 68 5.07 11.99 -1.91
C THR A 68 4.53 12.29 -0.50
N ALA A 69 4.50 11.30 0.40
CA ALA A 69 4.10 11.53 1.79
C ALA A 69 5.06 12.50 2.51
N ALA A 70 6.37 12.38 2.26
CA ALA A 70 7.36 13.32 2.81
C ALA A 70 7.19 14.75 2.26
N LEU A 71 6.82 14.90 0.98
CA LEU A 71 6.51 16.19 0.38
C LEU A 71 5.26 16.82 1.03
N VAL A 72 4.19 16.03 1.24
CA VAL A 72 2.98 16.49 1.96
C VAL A 72 3.30 17.00 3.35
N GLU A 73 4.17 16.31 4.09
CA GLU A 73 4.65 16.75 5.39
C GLU A 73 5.44 18.08 5.32
N ALA A 74 6.29 18.24 4.28
CA ALA A 74 7.04 19.47 4.07
C ALA A 74 6.12 20.66 3.77
N ILE A 75 5.06 20.45 2.99
CA ILE A 75 4.04 21.47 2.69
C ILE A 75 3.28 21.83 3.98
N ARG A 76 2.81 20.83 4.73
CA ARG A 76 2.10 21.04 5.98
C ARG A 76 2.90 21.87 6.99
N ASP A 77 4.19 21.58 7.07
CA ASP A 77 5.12 22.27 8.00
C ASP A 77 5.57 23.65 7.47
N GLY A 78 5.08 24.10 6.30
CA GLY A 78 5.44 25.39 5.70
C GLY A 78 6.91 25.46 5.21
N ARG A 79 7.55 24.30 4.99
CA ARG A 79 8.97 24.21 4.58
C ARG A 79 9.18 24.30 3.08
N THR A 80 8.10 24.40 2.32
CA THR A 80 8.13 24.36 0.85
C THR A 80 7.03 25.28 0.30
N ASP A 81 7.35 26.06 -0.71
CA ASP A 81 6.41 26.87 -1.50
C ASP A 81 5.82 26.06 -2.67
N LEU A 82 4.85 26.64 -3.37
CA LEU A 82 4.10 25.94 -4.42
C LEU A 82 5.01 25.51 -5.58
N ASP A 83 5.87 26.41 -6.07
CA ASP A 83 6.74 26.13 -7.22
C ASP A 83 7.77 25.04 -6.93
N THR A 84 8.36 25.07 -5.74
CA THR A 84 9.29 24.03 -5.26
C THR A 84 8.56 22.69 -5.04
N ALA A 85 7.32 22.73 -4.54
CA ALA A 85 6.53 21.52 -4.33
C ALA A 85 6.16 20.85 -5.65
N GLU A 86 5.80 21.64 -6.68
CA GLU A 86 5.50 21.12 -8.03
C GLU A 86 6.75 20.50 -8.67
N ALA A 87 7.89 21.18 -8.64
CA ALA A 87 9.14 20.67 -9.16
C ALA A 87 9.60 19.38 -8.46
N GLU A 88 9.42 19.29 -7.13
CA GLU A 88 9.74 18.10 -6.36
C GLU A 88 8.77 16.95 -6.67
N LEU A 89 7.47 17.23 -6.87
CA LEU A 89 6.50 16.23 -7.29
C LEU A 89 6.85 15.66 -8.66
N ASP A 90 7.20 16.49 -9.62
CA ASP A 90 7.65 16.05 -10.95
C ASP A 90 8.92 15.18 -10.85
N ARG A 91 9.86 15.55 -9.99
CA ARG A 91 11.06 14.77 -9.72
C ARG A 91 10.74 13.40 -9.13
N ILE A 92 9.75 13.32 -8.23
CA ILE A 92 9.29 12.05 -7.64
C ILE A 92 8.65 11.18 -8.72
N LEU A 93 7.78 11.75 -9.58
CA LEU A 93 7.06 11.01 -10.60
C LEU A 93 7.97 10.50 -11.73
N THR A 94 9.00 11.28 -12.11
CA THR A 94 9.97 10.91 -13.15
C THR A 94 11.20 10.20 -12.61
N GLY A 95 11.32 10.09 -11.29
CA GLY A 95 12.47 9.51 -10.61
C GLY A 95 12.74 8.06 -10.98
N LYS A 96 14.02 7.68 -10.94
CA LYS A 96 14.44 6.28 -11.18
C LYS A 96 13.98 5.39 -10.03
N HIS A 97 13.51 4.21 -10.40
CA HIS A 97 13.20 3.18 -9.39
C HIS A 97 14.43 2.84 -8.53
N GLN A 98 14.21 2.62 -7.24
CA GLN A 98 15.24 2.31 -6.27
C GLN A 98 15.96 0.98 -6.55
N TYR A 99 15.23 -0.01 -7.04
CA TYR A 99 15.77 -1.34 -7.34
C TYR A 99 16.25 -1.45 -8.80
N PRO A 100 17.37 -2.16 -9.06
CA PRO A 100 17.88 -2.37 -10.40
C PRO A 100 16.89 -3.17 -11.25
N ARG A 101 16.95 -2.97 -12.56
CA ARG A 101 15.98 -3.59 -13.52
C ARG A 101 15.95 -5.11 -13.44
N TRP A 102 17.11 -5.74 -13.29
CA TRP A 102 17.18 -7.21 -13.17
C TRP A 102 16.45 -7.75 -11.94
N LEU A 103 16.55 -7.04 -10.79
CA LEU A 103 15.87 -7.46 -9.56
C LEU A 103 14.34 -7.32 -9.71
N ARG A 104 13.86 -6.23 -10.29
CA ARG A 104 12.42 -6.03 -10.54
C ARG A 104 11.86 -7.08 -11.51
N PHE A 105 12.66 -7.46 -12.51
CA PHE A 105 12.34 -8.53 -13.45
C PHE A 105 12.27 -9.90 -12.76
N ALA A 106 13.26 -10.22 -11.93
CA ALA A 106 13.38 -11.52 -11.28
C ALA A 106 12.52 -11.66 -10.00
N ALA A 107 12.21 -10.55 -9.30
CA ALA A 107 11.53 -10.58 -8.00
C ALA A 107 10.21 -11.38 -8.01
N PRO A 108 9.31 -11.27 -9.00
CA PRO A 108 8.10 -12.09 -9.01
C PRO A 108 8.36 -13.60 -9.15
N ALA A 109 9.40 -13.98 -9.88
CA ALA A 109 9.79 -15.38 -10.02
C ALA A 109 10.48 -15.94 -8.75
N LEU A 110 11.35 -15.14 -8.13
CA LEU A 110 11.99 -15.46 -6.86
C LEU A 110 10.98 -15.54 -5.70
N LEU A 111 9.97 -14.68 -5.72
CA LEU A 111 8.83 -14.77 -4.81
C LEU A 111 8.14 -16.12 -4.97
N SER A 112 7.80 -16.52 -6.21
CA SER A 112 7.14 -17.80 -6.48
C SER A 112 7.98 -19.00 -6.05
N PHE A 113 9.30 -18.97 -6.26
CA PHE A 113 10.24 -19.96 -5.75
C PHE A 113 10.14 -20.12 -4.23
N ALA A 114 10.25 -19.00 -3.51
CA ALA A 114 10.21 -19.01 -2.04
C ALA A 114 8.85 -19.48 -1.49
N VAL A 115 7.76 -19.07 -2.13
CA VAL A 115 6.41 -19.50 -1.78
C VAL A 115 6.20 -20.99 -1.99
N THR A 116 6.75 -21.56 -3.05
CA THR A 116 6.68 -23.02 -3.29
C THR A 116 7.32 -23.81 -2.16
N ILE A 117 8.49 -23.37 -1.66
CA ILE A 117 9.12 -23.98 -0.47
C ILE A 117 8.26 -23.77 0.77
N MET A 118 7.71 -22.56 0.97
CA MET A 118 6.82 -22.26 2.10
C MET A 118 5.59 -23.17 2.15
N PHE A 119 5.10 -23.63 0.99
CA PHE A 119 4.00 -24.58 0.85
C PHE A 119 4.49 -26.05 0.76
N HIS A 120 5.66 -26.35 1.31
CA HIS A 120 6.22 -27.69 1.38
C HIS A 120 6.59 -28.32 0.02
N GLY A 121 6.72 -27.52 -1.05
CA GLY A 121 7.24 -28.00 -2.34
C GLY A 121 8.70 -28.41 -2.25
N SER A 122 9.11 -29.34 -3.11
CA SER A 122 10.52 -29.75 -3.26
C SER A 122 11.37 -28.63 -3.87
N LEU A 123 12.69 -28.74 -3.76
CA LEU A 123 13.61 -27.84 -4.46
C LEU A 123 13.42 -27.91 -6.01
N GLY A 124 13.07 -29.09 -6.52
CA GLY A 124 12.74 -29.27 -7.95
C GLY A 124 11.48 -28.49 -8.35
N ASP A 125 10.42 -28.54 -7.50
CA ASP A 125 9.20 -27.78 -7.72
C ASP A 125 9.48 -26.26 -7.65
N ALA A 126 10.24 -25.83 -6.67
CA ALA A 126 10.60 -24.42 -6.51
C ALA A 126 11.47 -23.92 -7.69
N ALA A 127 12.45 -24.71 -8.14
CA ALA A 127 13.26 -24.36 -9.30
C ALA A 127 12.41 -24.30 -10.59
N THR A 128 11.45 -25.21 -10.75
CA THR A 128 10.51 -25.20 -11.87
C THR A 128 9.62 -23.94 -11.81
N THR A 129 9.12 -23.58 -10.65
CA THR A 129 8.32 -22.36 -10.44
C THR A 129 9.11 -21.11 -10.79
N LEU A 130 10.41 -21.06 -10.40
CA LEU A 130 11.32 -19.98 -10.76
C LEU A 130 11.51 -19.90 -12.29
N ALA A 131 11.77 -21.05 -12.94
CA ALA A 131 11.97 -21.11 -14.38
C ALA A 131 10.73 -20.64 -15.17
N ILE A 132 9.53 -21.10 -14.77
CA ILE A 132 8.26 -20.65 -15.33
C ILE A 132 8.12 -19.14 -15.14
N GLY A 133 8.34 -18.64 -13.94
CA GLY A 133 8.21 -17.23 -13.62
C GLY A 133 9.12 -16.34 -14.45
N LEU A 134 10.37 -16.75 -14.66
CA LEU A 134 11.33 -16.04 -15.52
C LEU A 134 10.96 -16.14 -17.02
N ALA A 135 10.47 -17.30 -17.47
CA ALA A 135 10.10 -17.51 -18.86
C ALA A 135 8.88 -16.66 -19.29
N ILE A 136 7.86 -16.51 -18.43
CA ILE A 136 6.67 -15.72 -18.74
C ILE A 136 6.85 -14.22 -18.54
N GLN A 137 7.87 -13.80 -17.77
CA GLN A 137 8.05 -12.38 -17.38
C GLN A 137 8.16 -11.42 -18.58
N PRO A 138 8.91 -11.72 -19.66
CA PRO A 138 8.98 -10.83 -20.83
C PRO A 138 7.61 -10.63 -21.52
N ALA A 139 6.79 -11.69 -21.59
CA ALA A 139 5.46 -11.62 -22.18
C ALA A 139 4.52 -10.78 -21.30
N LEU A 140 4.60 -10.92 -19.97
CA LEU A 140 3.84 -10.10 -19.03
C LEU A 140 4.23 -8.62 -19.11
N GLU A 141 5.53 -8.31 -19.18
CA GLU A 141 5.99 -6.93 -19.37
C GLU A 141 5.56 -6.33 -20.70
N TRP A 142 5.52 -7.15 -21.75
CA TRP A 142 5.03 -6.70 -23.06
C TRP A 142 3.53 -6.39 -23.01
N ILE A 143 2.70 -7.25 -22.38
CA ILE A 143 1.27 -7.04 -22.21
C ILE A 143 0.99 -5.83 -21.31
N GLN A 144 1.77 -5.64 -20.25
CA GLN A 144 1.61 -4.47 -19.36
C GLN A 144 1.88 -3.13 -20.06
N ARG A 145 2.67 -3.14 -21.15
CA ARG A 145 2.88 -1.95 -21.99
C ARG A 145 1.76 -1.73 -23.02
N SER A 146 0.91 -2.73 -23.23
CA SER A 146 -0.29 -2.59 -24.04
C SER A 146 -1.39 -1.93 -23.19
N GLU A 147 -2.32 -1.27 -23.83
CA GLU A 147 -3.47 -0.63 -23.16
C GLU A 147 -4.56 -1.64 -22.74
N LEU A 148 -4.20 -2.92 -22.61
CA LEU A 148 -5.13 -3.97 -22.20
C LEU A 148 -5.54 -3.80 -20.73
N PRO A 149 -6.83 -3.88 -20.40
CA PRO A 149 -7.31 -3.88 -19.01
C PRO A 149 -6.61 -4.95 -18.17
N HIS A 150 -6.35 -4.61 -16.89
CA HIS A 150 -5.63 -5.47 -15.94
C HIS A 150 -6.22 -6.89 -15.84
N PHE A 151 -7.55 -7.02 -15.95
CA PHE A 151 -8.26 -8.30 -16.00
C PHE A 151 -7.66 -9.25 -17.05
N PHE A 152 -7.49 -8.79 -18.29
CA PHE A 152 -6.96 -9.62 -19.38
C PHE A 152 -5.46 -9.93 -19.21
N GLN A 153 -4.71 -9.03 -18.56
CA GLN A 153 -3.30 -9.29 -18.22
C GLN A 153 -3.19 -10.47 -17.24
N VAL A 154 -4.09 -10.52 -16.24
CA VAL A 154 -4.17 -11.63 -15.28
C VAL A 154 -4.61 -12.91 -15.97
N VAL A 155 -5.69 -12.88 -16.79
CA VAL A 155 -6.15 -14.05 -17.57
C VAL A 155 -5.02 -14.64 -18.39
N PHE A 156 -4.30 -13.82 -19.14
CA PHE A 156 -3.16 -14.27 -19.93
C PHE A 156 -2.05 -14.89 -19.07
N GLY A 157 -1.64 -14.19 -18.00
CA GLY A 157 -0.57 -14.66 -17.14
C GLY A 157 -0.87 -15.98 -16.45
N VAL A 158 -2.11 -16.15 -15.96
CA VAL A 158 -2.58 -17.39 -15.34
C VAL A 158 -2.70 -18.51 -16.37
N SER A 159 -3.31 -18.24 -17.53
CA SER A 159 -3.46 -19.25 -18.60
C SER A 159 -2.09 -19.74 -19.10
N ALA A 160 -1.16 -18.82 -19.38
CA ALA A 160 0.19 -19.17 -19.82
C ALA A 160 0.93 -20.00 -18.77
N THR A 161 0.84 -19.60 -17.49
CA THR A 161 1.45 -20.35 -16.38
C THR A 161 0.87 -21.75 -16.25
N ALA A 162 -0.46 -21.88 -16.22
CA ALA A 162 -1.14 -23.16 -16.10
C ALA A 162 -0.83 -24.07 -17.29
N LEU A 163 -0.81 -23.53 -18.52
CA LEU A 163 -0.47 -24.28 -19.72
C LEU A 163 0.96 -24.84 -19.66
N ILE A 164 1.93 -24.04 -19.25
CA ILE A 164 3.32 -24.50 -19.10
C ILE A 164 3.37 -25.64 -18.07
N VAL A 165 2.70 -25.52 -16.94
CA VAL A 165 2.66 -26.60 -15.92
C VAL A 165 2.07 -27.88 -16.51
N VAL A 166 0.93 -27.80 -17.21
CA VAL A 166 0.29 -28.95 -17.87
C VAL A 166 1.27 -29.61 -18.86
N LEU A 167 1.95 -28.82 -19.69
CA LEU A 167 2.91 -29.33 -20.68
C LEU A 167 4.14 -29.99 -20.03
N LEU A 168 4.65 -29.44 -18.91
CA LEU A 168 5.78 -30.04 -18.18
C LEU A 168 5.39 -31.37 -17.54
N VAL A 169 4.18 -31.48 -16.96
CA VAL A 169 3.66 -32.72 -16.41
C VAL A 169 3.42 -33.75 -17.56
N LYS A 170 2.89 -33.32 -18.69
CA LYS A 170 2.73 -34.19 -19.87
C LYS A 170 4.06 -34.69 -20.39
N ALA A 171 5.11 -33.88 -20.34
CA ALA A 171 6.46 -34.29 -20.74
C ALA A 171 7.12 -35.26 -19.74
N GLY A 172 6.41 -35.64 -18.68
CA GLY A 172 6.90 -36.60 -17.67
C GLY A 172 7.92 -36.07 -16.71
N LEU A 173 8.00 -34.74 -16.52
CA LEU A 173 8.89 -34.16 -15.50
C LEU A 173 8.40 -34.57 -14.09
N PRO A 174 9.33 -35.00 -13.19
CA PRO A 174 8.99 -35.41 -11.83
C PRO A 174 8.73 -34.19 -10.92
N ILE A 175 7.64 -33.47 -11.18
CA ILE A 175 7.25 -32.28 -10.43
C ILE A 175 5.89 -32.46 -9.75
N GLY A 176 5.72 -31.81 -8.58
CA GLY A 176 4.43 -31.68 -7.90
C GLY A 176 3.57 -30.63 -8.60
N GLY A 177 2.88 -30.99 -9.70
CA GLY A 177 2.17 -30.05 -10.56
C GLY A 177 1.22 -29.11 -9.83
N SER A 178 0.51 -29.58 -8.79
CA SER A 178 -0.37 -28.74 -7.96
C SER A 178 0.41 -27.71 -7.13
N LEU A 179 1.57 -28.08 -6.58
CA LEU A 179 2.42 -27.17 -5.81
C LEU A 179 3.10 -26.13 -6.70
N VAL A 180 3.59 -26.55 -7.87
CA VAL A 180 4.17 -25.66 -8.88
C VAL A 180 3.12 -24.65 -9.37
N LEU A 181 1.90 -25.10 -9.63
CA LEU A 181 0.80 -24.24 -10.05
C LEU A 181 0.47 -23.23 -8.94
N THR A 182 0.29 -23.68 -7.70
CA THR A 182 -0.04 -22.83 -6.56
C THR A 182 1.04 -21.78 -6.31
N GLY A 183 2.29 -22.18 -6.28
CA GLY A 183 3.42 -21.26 -6.08
C GLY A 183 3.56 -20.23 -7.19
N SER A 184 3.33 -20.65 -8.44
CA SER A 184 3.39 -19.78 -9.63
C SER A 184 2.25 -18.77 -9.67
N LEU A 185 1.05 -19.13 -9.23
CA LEU A 185 -0.14 -18.28 -9.35
C LEU A 185 -0.31 -17.31 -8.19
N LEU A 186 0.39 -17.49 -7.05
CA LEU A 186 0.30 -16.56 -5.91
C LEU A 186 0.59 -15.10 -6.29
N ARG A 187 1.49 -14.89 -7.24
CA ARG A 187 1.86 -13.54 -7.70
C ARG A 187 0.72 -12.75 -8.33
N PHE A 188 -0.34 -13.41 -8.78
CA PHE A 188 -1.51 -12.80 -9.40
C PHE A 188 -2.64 -12.54 -8.41
N LEU A 189 -2.56 -13.03 -7.16
CA LEU A 189 -3.61 -12.79 -6.17
C LEU A 189 -3.67 -11.32 -5.77
N PRO A 190 -4.89 -10.73 -5.75
CA PRO A 190 -5.11 -9.30 -5.46
C PRO A 190 -5.07 -9.03 -3.93
N GLY A 191 -3.92 -9.31 -3.30
CA GLY A 191 -3.77 -9.17 -1.85
C GLY A 191 -3.73 -7.73 -1.37
N ALA A 192 -3.17 -6.83 -2.16
CA ALA A 192 -3.11 -5.40 -1.83
C ALA A 192 -4.52 -4.77 -1.86
N GLU A 193 -5.31 -5.12 -2.89
CA GLU A 193 -6.69 -4.68 -3.09
C GLU A 193 -7.59 -5.19 -1.95
N LEU A 194 -7.40 -6.46 -1.56
CA LEU A 194 -8.14 -7.07 -0.46
C LEU A 194 -7.94 -6.30 0.86
N VAL A 195 -6.69 -6.10 1.26
CA VAL A 195 -6.38 -5.41 2.52
C VAL A 195 -6.81 -3.96 2.49
N SER A 196 -6.49 -3.25 1.40
CA SER A 196 -6.87 -1.85 1.25
C SER A 196 -8.38 -1.67 1.18
N GLY A 197 -9.10 -2.57 0.49
CA GLY A 197 -10.55 -2.55 0.40
C GLY A 197 -11.23 -2.75 1.75
N MET A 198 -10.78 -3.75 2.53
CA MET A 198 -11.30 -3.98 3.88
C MET A 198 -10.98 -2.83 4.83
N HIS A 199 -9.76 -2.28 4.75
CA HIS A 199 -9.37 -1.12 5.53
C HIS A 199 -10.25 0.09 5.22
N ASP A 200 -10.47 0.39 3.93
CA ASP A 200 -11.30 1.52 3.49
C ASP A 200 -12.76 1.35 3.95
N LEU A 201 -13.33 0.13 3.87
CA LEU A 201 -14.69 -0.15 4.39
C LEU A 201 -14.81 0.12 5.90
N ILE A 202 -13.89 -0.43 6.70
CA ILE A 202 -13.95 -0.31 8.15
C ILE A 202 -13.64 1.13 8.59
N ALA A 203 -12.80 1.86 7.82
CA ALA A 203 -12.51 3.27 8.04
C ALA A 203 -13.63 4.24 7.58
N GLY A 204 -14.71 3.71 6.97
CA GLY A 204 -15.87 4.50 6.52
C GLY A 204 -15.77 5.03 5.07
N ALA A 205 -14.70 4.74 4.34
CA ALA A 205 -14.53 5.08 2.93
C ALA A 205 -15.24 4.03 2.02
N TYR A 206 -16.54 3.86 2.21
CA TYR A 206 -17.34 2.75 1.65
C TYR A 206 -17.22 2.63 0.14
N MET A 207 -17.28 3.75 -0.61
CA MET A 207 -17.20 3.71 -2.07
C MET A 207 -15.85 3.16 -2.56
N SER A 208 -14.75 3.60 -1.96
CA SER A 208 -13.42 3.09 -2.28
C SER A 208 -13.26 1.62 -1.89
N GLY A 209 -13.75 1.25 -0.70
CA GLY A 209 -13.69 -0.12 -0.21
C GLY A 209 -14.47 -1.11 -1.08
N VAL A 210 -15.71 -0.77 -1.46
CA VAL A 210 -16.56 -1.61 -2.32
C VAL A 210 -15.93 -1.80 -3.70
N VAL A 211 -15.41 -0.74 -4.31
CA VAL A 211 -14.75 -0.82 -5.64
C VAL A 211 -13.53 -1.73 -5.59
N ARG A 212 -12.68 -1.63 -4.56
CA ARG A 212 -11.50 -2.51 -4.39
C ARG A 212 -11.91 -3.97 -4.17
N LEU A 213 -12.94 -4.23 -3.36
CA LEU A 213 -13.42 -5.60 -3.16
C LEU A 213 -14.08 -6.18 -4.40
N ALA A 214 -14.80 -5.37 -5.20
CA ALA A 214 -15.29 -5.78 -6.51
C ALA A 214 -14.14 -6.18 -7.45
N GLU A 215 -13.03 -5.45 -7.43
CA GLU A 215 -11.80 -5.80 -8.17
C GLU A 215 -11.20 -7.12 -7.68
N VAL A 216 -11.17 -7.38 -6.37
CA VAL A 216 -10.72 -8.67 -5.80
C VAL A 216 -11.55 -9.82 -6.34
N ILE A 217 -12.90 -9.67 -6.37
CA ILE A 217 -13.81 -10.69 -6.90
C ILE A 217 -13.59 -10.89 -8.40
N LEU A 218 -13.46 -9.81 -9.16
CA LEU A 218 -13.23 -9.85 -10.60
C LEU A 218 -11.90 -10.56 -10.94
N LEU A 219 -10.81 -10.20 -10.28
CA LEU A 219 -9.50 -10.81 -10.49
C LEU A 219 -9.46 -12.26 -9.97
N GLY A 220 -10.12 -12.55 -8.84
CA GLY A 220 -10.30 -13.91 -8.35
C GLY A 220 -11.01 -14.82 -9.34
N THR A 221 -12.08 -14.30 -9.95
CA THR A 221 -12.81 -15.03 -11.02
C THR A 221 -11.95 -15.20 -12.28
N ALA A 222 -11.15 -14.20 -12.65
CA ALA A 222 -10.20 -14.31 -13.75
C ALA A 222 -9.17 -15.42 -13.50
N ILE A 223 -8.59 -15.47 -12.29
CA ILE A 223 -7.61 -16.49 -11.90
C ILE A 223 -8.25 -17.89 -11.94
N ALA A 224 -9.38 -18.04 -11.24
CA ALA A 224 -10.06 -19.34 -11.16
C ALA A 224 -10.55 -19.83 -12.53
N GLY A 225 -11.21 -18.96 -13.30
CA GLY A 225 -11.77 -19.29 -14.60
C GLY A 225 -10.70 -19.65 -15.63
N SER A 226 -9.62 -18.86 -15.72
CA SER A 226 -8.54 -19.13 -16.67
C SER A 226 -7.73 -20.37 -16.29
N ALA A 227 -7.45 -20.58 -15.00
CA ALA A 227 -6.80 -21.81 -14.53
C ALA A 227 -7.68 -23.05 -14.82
N SER A 228 -8.98 -23.01 -14.47
CA SER A 228 -9.92 -24.10 -14.72
C SER A 228 -10.00 -24.48 -16.20
N LEU A 229 -10.09 -23.47 -17.09
CA LEU A 229 -10.14 -23.70 -18.53
C LEU A 229 -8.91 -24.46 -19.01
N ILE A 230 -7.71 -24.06 -18.59
CA ILE A 230 -6.47 -24.73 -19.02
C ILE A 230 -6.33 -26.12 -18.41
N LEU A 231 -6.77 -26.29 -17.16
CA LEU A 231 -6.77 -27.63 -16.52
C LEU A 231 -7.72 -28.61 -17.25
N THR A 232 -8.91 -28.16 -17.61
CA THR A 232 -9.85 -28.98 -18.44
C THR A 232 -9.27 -29.33 -19.82
N LEU A 233 -8.55 -28.40 -20.45
CA LEU A 233 -7.80 -28.71 -21.67
C LEU A 233 -6.69 -29.73 -21.41
N GLY A 234 -6.04 -29.68 -20.24
CA GLY A 234 -5.05 -30.68 -19.83
C GLY A 234 -5.66 -32.08 -19.68
N GLU A 235 -6.87 -32.21 -19.13
CA GLU A 235 -7.58 -33.48 -19.02
C GLU A 235 -7.81 -34.09 -20.41
N ASN A 236 -8.16 -33.31 -21.43
CA ASN A 236 -8.27 -33.76 -22.81
C ASN A 236 -6.92 -34.21 -23.42
N LEU A 237 -5.82 -33.86 -22.79
CA LEU A 237 -4.46 -34.29 -23.13
C LEU A 237 -3.99 -35.47 -22.28
N ASP A 238 -4.86 -36.14 -21.54
CA ASP A 238 -4.57 -37.20 -20.56
C ASP A 238 -3.66 -36.74 -19.39
N VAL A 239 -3.65 -35.43 -19.05
CA VAL A 239 -2.92 -34.88 -17.94
C VAL A 239 -3.88 -34.52 -16.81
N GLN A 240 -3.85 -35.29 -15.71
CA GLN A 240 -4.60 -34.97 -14.50
C GLN A 240 -3.66 -34.41 -13.45
N LEU A 241 -3.82 -33.13 -13.14
CA LEU A 241 -3.19 -32.50 -12.00
C LEU A 241 -4.01 -32.83 -10.74
N ARG A 242 -3.54 -33.79 -9.96
CA ARG A 242 -4.19 -34.15 -8.69
C ARG A 242 -3.62 -33.34 -7.55
N ILE A 243 -4.46 -33.09 -6.53
CA ILE A 243 -3.96 -32.60 -5.24
C ILE A 243 -3.19 -33.75 -4.61
N THR A 244 -1.91 -33.83 -4.91
CA THR A 244 -1.05 -34.87 -4.33
C THR A 244 -0.23 -34.26 -3.20
N ALA A 245 -0.31 -34.86 -2.03
CA ALA A 245 0.73 -34.74 -1.00
C ALA A 245 2.05 -35.41 -1.47
N ALA A 246 2.02 -36.13 -2.60
CA ALA A 246 3.19 -36.74 -3.21
C ALA A 246 4.13 -35.65 -3.72
N GLY A 247 5.29 -35.51 -3.07
CA GLY A 247 6.28 -34.47 -3.30
C GLY A 247 6.35 -33.39 -2.22
N ALA A 248 5.39 -33.34 -1.30
CA ALA A 248 5.49 -32.45 -0.15
C ALA A 248 6.68 -32.86 0.74
N VAL A 249 7.59 -31.91 0.94
CA VAL A 249 8.78 -32.11 1.78
C VAL A 249 8.47 -31.59 3.18
N ASP A 250 8.76 -32.38 4.19
CA ASP A 250 8.65 -31.92 5.58
C ASP A 250 9.86 -31.03 5.93
N TRP A 251 9.77 -29.77 5.52
CA TRP A 251 10.81 -28.79 5.81
C TRP A 251 10.82 -28.40 7.29
N PRO A 252 11.99 -28.27 7.91
CA PRO A 252 12.09 -27.69 9.25
C PRO A 252 11.41 -26.30 9.32
N ALA A 253 10.78 -25.99 10.45
CA ALA A 253 10.09 -24.70 10.66
C ALA A 253 10.95 -23.48 10.28
N VAL A 254 12.26 -23.54 10.58
CA VAL A 254 13.21 -22.46 10.23
C VAL A 254 13.29 -22.24 8.72
N VAL A 255 13.22 -23.30 7.92
CA VAL A 255 13.25 -23.20 6.44
C VAL A 255 11.97 -22.55 5.92
N ILE A 256 10.82 -22.95 6.47
CA ILE A 256 9.50 -22.37 6.08
C ILE A 256 9.45 -20.90 6.45
N VAL A 257 9.88 -20.52 7.65
CA VAL A 257 9.94 -19.11 8.08
C VAL A 257 10.92 -18.32 7.22
N ALA A 258 12.08 -18.87 6.91
CA ALA A 258 13.06 -18.23 6.04
C ALA A 258 12.50 -18.06 4.60
N ALA A 259 11.84 -19.08 4.06
CA ALA A 259 11.18 -19.00 2.74
C ALA A 259 10.08 -17.94 2.73
N GLY A 260 9.23 -17.87 3.76
CA GLY A 260 8.24 -16.81 3.89
C GLY A 260 8.85 -15.41 3.99
N ALA A 261 9.91 -15.25 4.77
CA ALA A 261 10.67 -14.01 4.87
C ALA A 261 11.27 -13.58 3.52
N VAL A 262 11.85 -14.50 2.77
CA VAL A 262 12.39 -14.28 1.42
C VAL A 262 11.27 -13.92 0.44
N ALA A 263 10.12 -14.59 0.50
CA ALA A 263 8.96 -14.27 -0.31
C ALA A 263 8.46 -12.85 -0.05
N VAL A 264 8.35 -12.45 1.22
CA VAL A 264 7.99 -11.08 1.62
C VAL A 264 9.02 -10.06 1.14
N ALA A 265 10.32 -10.38 1.21
CA ALA A 265 11.38 -9.50 0.71
C ALA A 265 11.24 -9.22 -0.79
N PHE A 266 11.03 -10.26 -1.62
CA PHE A 266 10.85 -10.09 -3.06
C PHE A 266 9.52 -9.42 -3.40
N ASN A 267 8.45 -9.68 -2.64
CA ASN A 267 7.19 -8.95 -2.77
C ASN A 267 7.36 -7.46 -2.46
N ALA A 268 8.10 -7.14 -1.41
CA ALA A 268 8.43 -5.77 -1.04
C ALA A 268 9.28 -5.07 -2.13
N CYS A 269 10.26 -5.76 -2.72
CA CYS A 269 11.03 -5.25 -3.85
C CYS A 269 10.15 -5.00 -5.09
N ARG A 270 9.18 -5.88 -5.36
CA ARG A 270 8.21 -5.71 -6.46
C ARG A 270 7.37 -4.45 -6.29
N PHE A 271 6.93 -4.14 -5.08
CA PHE A 271 6.18 -2.93 -4.76
C PHE A 271 7.05 -1.68 -4.53
N GLY A 272 8.36 -1.77 -4.71
CA GLY A 272 9.27 -0.63 -4.54
C GLY A 272 9.39 -0.15 -3.09
N VAL A 273 9.27 -1.04 -2.09
CA VAL A 273 9.44 -0.68 -0.67
C VAL A 273 10.82 -0.09 -0.44
N PRO A 274 10.97 1.09 0.22
CA PRO A 274 12.27 1.69 0.47
C PRO A 274 13.22 0.74 1.22
N ALA A 275 14.49 0.62 0.77
CA ALA A 275 15.47 -0.31 1.35
C ALA A 275 15.64 -0.16 2.87
N ARG A 276 15.55 1.08 3.36
CA ARG A 276 15.60 1.39 4.81
C ARG A 276 14.43 0.80 5.63
N THR A 277 13.32 0.46 5.00
CA THR A 277 12.15 -0.14 5.65
C THR A 277 12.05 -1.65 5.41
N LEU A 278 12.80 -2.18 4.41
CA LEU A 278 12.73 -3.57 3.96
C LEU A 278 12.91 -4.55 5.13
N PHE A 279 13.92 -4.34 5.97
CA PHE A 279 14.18 -5.21 7.13
C PHE A 279 12.95 -5.33 8.05
N SER A 280 12.30 -4.22 8.39
CA SER A 280 11.12 -4.24 9.25
C SER A 280 9.91 -4.93 8.61
N VAL A 281 9.75 -4.80 7.29
CA VAL A 281 8.71 -5.50 6.53
C VAL A 281 8.94 -7.01 6.52
N VAL A 282 10.19 -7.43 6.29
CA VAL A 282 10.58 -8.85 6.27
C VAL A 282 10.39 -9.49 7.64
N VAL A 283 10.81 -8.81 8.72
CA VAL A 283 10.61 -9.30 10.10
C VAL A 283 9.12 -9.45 10.41
N LEU A 284 8.31 -8.47 10.00
CA LEU A 284 6.85 -8.52 10.21
C LEU A 284 6.21 -9.71 9.47
N GLY A 285 6.62 -9.95 8.22
CA GLY A 285 6.16 -11.09 7.45
C GLY A 285 6.64 -12.45 8.01
N ALA A 286 7.90 -12.54 8.45
CA ALA A 286 8.42 -13.73 9.10
C ALA A 286 7.64 -14.07 10.39
N LEU A 287 7.35 -13.07 11.20
CA LEU A 287 6.54 -13.23 12.41
C LEU A 287 5.12 -13.70 12.08
N ALA A 288 4.54 -13.20 10.99
CA ALA A 288 3.24 -13.65 10.51
C ALA A 288 3.26 -15.15 10.11
N VAL A 289 4.35 -15.62 9.47
CA VAL A 289 4.53 -17.05 9.16
C VAL A 289 4.59 -17.88 10.45
N VAL A 290 5.37 -17.45 11.44
CA VAL A 290 5.50 -18.18 12.73
C VAL A 290 4.14 -18.37 13.41
N ILE A 291 3.33 -17.31 13.43
CA ILE A 291 2.01 -17.35 14.06
C ILE A 291 1.02 -18.20 13.23
N ALA A 292 0.92 -17.94 11.93
CA ALA A 292 -0.05 -18.58 11.06
C ALA A 292 0.20 -20.10 10.92
N GLN A 293 1.46 -20.53 10.91
CA GLN A 293 1.82 -21.94 10.83
C GLN A 293 1.77 -22.65 12.21
N GLY A 294 1.72 -21.88 13.31
CA GLY A 294 1.65 -22.45 14.65
C GLY A 294 2.97 -23.08 15.10
N PHE A 295 4.12 -22.52 14.74
CA PHE A 295 5.44 -23.07 15.10
C PHE A 295 5.84 -22.84 16.56
N THR A 296 4.92 -22.44 17.41
CA THR A 296 5.18 -22.27 18.84
C THR A 296 4.04 -22.89 19.65
N PRO A 297 4.33 -23.53 20.80
CA PRO A 297 3.33 -24.13 21.66
C PRO A 297 2.22 -23.18 22.12
N LEU A 298 2.52 -21.87 22.11
CA LEU A 298 1.55 -20.82 22.45
C LEU A 298 0.33 -20.79 21.52
N PHE A 299 0.44 -21.34 20.31
CA PHE A 299 -0.61 -21.29 19.28
C PHE A 299 -1.22 -22.66 18.96
N ASP A 300 -0.79 -23.75 19.64
CA ASP A 300 -1.23 -25.12 19.32
C ASP A 300 -2.74 -25.29 19.52
N ASP A 301 -3.31 -24.66 20.55
CA ASP A 301 -4.76 -24.74 20.85
C ASP A 301 -5.62 -23.85 19.94
N LEU A 302 -5.01 -22.98 19.13
CA LEU A 302 -5.73 -22.07 18.25
C LEU A 302 -6.09 -22.71 16.92
N SER A 303 -7.32 -22.52 16.47
CA SER A 303 -7.72 -22.91 15.12
C SER A 303 -6.89 -22.15 14.07
N ARG A 304 -6.78 -22.71 12.87
CA ARG A 304 -6.07 -22.07 11.74
C ARG A 304 -6.53 -20.64 11.50
N ASN A 305 -7.85 -20.39 11.51
CA ASN A 305 -8.42 -19.06 11.29
C ASN A 305 -8.10 -18.10 12.44
N ALA A 306 -8.06 -18.57 13.68
CA ALA A 306 -7.66 -17.77 14.83
C ALA A 306 -6.19 -17.35 14.75
N ARG A 307 -5.29 -18.25 14.32
CA ARG A 307 -3.88 -17.93 14.09
C ARG A 307 -3.70 -16.94 12.97
N THR A 308 -4.44 -17.11 11.86
CA THR A 308 -4.42 -16.16 10.72
C THR A 308 -4.93 -14.78 11.14
N LEU A 309 -6.02 -14.71 11.92
CA LEU A 309 -6.55 -13.46 12.48
C LEU A 309 -5.52 -12.77 13.36
N LEU A 310 -4.89 -13.49 14.29
CA LEU A 310 -3.88 -12.95 15.18
C LEU A 310 -2.67 -12.40 14.40
N ALA A 311 -2.19 -13.14 13.42
CA ALA A 311 -1.10 -12.69 12.54
C ALA A 311 -1.49 -11.43 11.75
N ALA A 312 -2.72 -11.38 11.21
CA ALA A 312 -3.24 -10.24 10.47
C ALA A 312 -3.39 -8.99 11.36
N VAL A 313 -3.96 -9.14 12.56
CA VAL A 313 -4.05 -8.05 13.57
C VAL A 313 -2.67 -7.51 13.92
N LEU A 314 -1.69 -8.38 14.12
CA LEU A 314 -0.33 -8.00 14.43
C LEU A 314 0.32 -7.23 13.27
N ILE A 315 0.13 -7.68 12.01
CA ILE A 315 0.61 -6.95 10.84
C ILE A 315 0.00 -5.54 10.79
N GLY A 316 -1.33 -5.43 10.97
CA GLY A 316 -2.02 -4.15 10.98
C GLY A 316 -1.53 -3.22 12.09
N ALA A 317 -1.43 -3.74 13.31
CA ALA A 317 -1.01 -2.98 14.48
C ALA A 317 0.45 -2.50 14.38
N LEU A 318 1.40 -3.42 14.14
CA LEU A 318 2.82 -3.07 14.03
C LEU A 318 3.11 -2.27 12.78
N GLY A 319 2.46 -2.58 11.65
CA GLY A 319 2.58 -1.82 10.40
C GLY A 319 2.17 -0.35 10.61
N THR A 320 1.02 -0.11 11.25
CA THR A 320 0.54 1.24 11.56
C THR A 320 1.41 1.94 12.60
N TYR A 321 1.90 1.22 13.61
CA TYR A 321 2.85 1.78 14.58
C TYR A 321 4.16 2.24 13.92
N LEU A 322 4.72 1.41 13.03
CA LEU A 322 5.94 1.73 12.28
C LEU A 322 5.71 2.90 11.30
N ALA A 323 4.54 2.92 10.65
CA ALA A 323 4.10 3.99 9.76
C ALA A 323 4.10 5.34 10.48
N HIS A 324 3.48 5.40 11.65
CA HIS A 324 3.47 6.62 12.48
C HIS A 324 4.88 7.03 12.91
N ARG A 325 5.69 6.08 13.40
CA ARG A 325 7.09 6.34 13.78
C ARG A 325 7.95 6.84 12.64
N ARG A 326 7.71 6.37 11.42
CA ARG A 326 8.49 6.69 10.21
C ARG A 326 7.85 7.80 9.36
N ARG A 327 6.68 8.31 9.77
CA ARG A 327 5.88 9.30 9.02
C ARG A 327 5.67 8.87 7.56
N ALA A 328 5.22 7.65 7.37
CA ALA A 328 5.03 7.04 6.06
C ALA A 328 3.72 6.24 6.05
N PRO A 329 3.07 6.02 4.89
CA PRO A 329 1.83 5.27 4.79
C PRO A 329 1.94 3.83 5.30
N ALA A 330 0.91 3.34 6.00
CA ALA A 330 0.90 2.01 6.61
C ALA A 330 0.98 0.88 5.57
N ALA A 331 0.46 1.11 4.37
CA ALA A 331 0.48 0.16 3.26
C ALA A 331 1.89 -0.38 2.93
N ILE A 332 2.95 0.41 3.18
CA ILE A 332 4.35 0.03 2.95
C ILE A 332 4.73 -1.23 3.74
N TRP A 333 4.18 -1.38 4.95
CA TRP A 333 4.44 -2.54 5.82
C TRP A 333 3.36 -3.60 5.69
N THR A 334 2.09 -3.21 5.67
CA THR A 334 0.97 -4.14 5.73
C THR A 334 0.83 -4.96 4.45
N VAL A 335 0.88 -4.31 3.28
CA VAL A 335 0.63 -4.98 1.99
C VAL A 335 1.67 -6.06 1.66
N PRO A 336 3.00 -5.84 1.76
CA PRO A 336 3.94 -6.91 1.50
C PRO A 336 3.93 -8.01 2.58
N ALA A 337 3.71 -7.66 3.85
CA ALA A 337 3.79 -8.59 4.97
C ALA A 337 2.64 -9.60 5.04
N ILE A 338 1.47 -9.31 4.42
CA ILE A 338 0.33 -10.25 4.40
C ILE A 338 0.53 -11.42 3.45
N LEU A 339 1.52 -11.35 2.54
CA LEU A 339 1.72 -12.36 1.50
C LEU A 339 1.66 -13.82 2.02
N PRO A 340 2.31 -14.17 3.14
CA PRO A 340 2.27 -15.53 3.67
C PRO A 340 0.89 -15.97 4.16
N LEU A 341 -0.01 -15.03 4.44
CA LEU A 341 -1.37 -15.31 4.93
C LEU A 341 -2.35 -15.53 3.78
N LEU A 342 -2.01 -15.10 2.55
CA LEU A 342 -2.91 -15.21 1.41
C LEU A 342 -3.34 -16.66 1.16
N PRO A 343 -4.64 -16.92 0.92
CA PRO A 343 -5.18 -18.27 0.82
C PRO A 343 -4.92 -18.91 -0.56
N ALA A 344 -3.68 -18.83 -1.08
CA ALA A 344 -3.38 -19.35 -2.40
C ALA A 344 -3.72 -20.84 -2.59
N PRO A 345 -3.38 -21.75 -1.65
CA PRO A 345 -3.82 -23.13 -1.78
C PRO A 345 -5.35 -23.24 -1.78
N ALA A 346 -6.04 -22.57 -0.83
CA ALA A 346 -7.48 -22.64 -0.73
C ALA A 346 -8.23 -22.01 -1.93
N THR A 347 -7.57 -21.10 -2.68
CA THR A 347 -8.14 -20.50 -3.89
C THR A 347 -7.99 -21.41 -5.11
N LEU A 348 -6.90 -22.18 -5.20
CA LEU A 348 -6.56 -22.97 -6.39
C LEU A 348 -6.87 -24.45 -6.23
N LEU A 349 -6.78 -25.02 -5.04
CA LEU A 349 -7.10 -26.41 -4.78
C LEU A 349 -8.56 -26.80 -5.09
N PRO A 350 -9.59 -25.92 -4.96
CA PRO A 350 -10.93 -26.22 -5.43
C PRO A 350 -11.01 -26.61 -6.90
N LEU A 351 -10.12 -26.06 -7.74
CA LEU A 351 -10.07 -26.35 -9.16
C LEU A 351 -9.58 -27.79 -9.47
N LEU A 352 -8.85 -28.37 -8.52
CA LEU A 352 -8.28 -29.72 -8.61
C LEU A 352 -9.07 -30.72 -7.75
N ALA A 353 -10.17 -30.29 -7.11
CA ALA A 353 -10.98 -31.15 -6.25
C ALA A 353 -11.81 -32.14 -7.07
N GLU A 354 -11.76 -33.41 -6.71
CA GLU A 354 -12.46 -34.50 -7.41
C GLU A 354 -13.97 -34.49 -7.15
N THR A 355 -14.44 -33.89 -6.05
CA THR A 355 -15.85 -33.83 -5.67
C THR A 355 -16.35 -32.40 -5.53
N GLU A 356 -17.63 -32.18 -5.86
CA GLU A 356 -18.28 -30.87 -5.71
C GLU A 356 -18.32 -30.41 -4.23
N ALA A 357 -18.53 -31.33 -3.31
CA ALA A 357 -18.50 -31.02 -1.88
C ALA A 357 -17.11 -30.52 -1.41
N ALA A 358 -16.04 -31.16 -1.86
CA ALA A 358 -14.66 -30.71 -1.57
C ALA A 358 -14.38 -29.35 -2.20
N ARG A 359 -14.85 -29.11 -3.42
CA ARG A 359 -14.73 -27.83 -4.13
C ARG A 359 -15.40 -26.70 -3.35
N GLN A 360 -16.65 -26.90 -2.96
CA GLN A 360 -17.40 -25.88 -2.18
C GLN A 360 -16.77 -25.62 -0.80
N ALA A 361 -16.30 -26.65 -0.10
CA ALA A 361 -15.64 -26.52 1.19
C ALA A 361 -14.34 -25.67 1.06
N LEU A 362 -13.51 -25.93 0.05
CA LEU A 362 -12.27 -25.20 -0.19
C LEU A 362 -12.53 -23.74 -0.64
N GLN A 363 -13.57 -23.50 -1.46
CA GLN A 363 -13.99 -22.15 -1.83
C GLN A 363 -14.45 -21.35 -0.62
N GLY A 364 -15.27 -21.95 0.24
CA GLY A 364 -15.68 -21.35 1.51
C GLY A 364 -14.49 -20.98 2.39
N GLN A 365 -13.50 -21.88 2.48
CA GLN A 365 -12.28 -21.65 3.22
C GLN A 365 -11.43 -20.47 2.66
N ALA A 366 -11.37 -20.33 1.35
CA ALA A 366 -10.67 -19.22 0.72
C ALA A 366 -11.31 -17.86 1.05
N LEU A 367 -12.64 -17.77 0.94
CA LEU A 367 -13.40 -16.56 1.28
C LEU A 367 -13.29 -16.20 2.76
N GLU A 368 -13.45 -17.20 3.65
CA GLU A 368 -13.30 -17.02 5.09
C GLU A 368 -11.90 -16.51 5.45
N THR A 369 -10.85 -17.12 4.90
CA THR A 369 -9.46 -16.69 5.14
C THR A 369 -9.21 -15.29 4.62
N ALA A 370 -9.69 -14.94 3.43
CA ALA A 370 -9.57 -13.61 2.88
C ALA A 370 -10.26 -12.54 3.76
N PHE A 371 -11.46 -12.85 4.25
CA PHE A 371 -12.20 -12.01 5.18
C PHE A 371 -11.45 -11.83 6.51
N VAL A 372 -10.96 -12.91 7.08
CA VAL A 372 -10.18 -12.92 8.35
C VAL A 372 -8.92 -12.04 8.22
N ILE A 373 -8.19 -12.15 7.10
CA ILE A 373 -6.99 -11.33 6.84
C ILE A 373 -7.38 -9.85 6.76
N GLY A 374 -8.37 -9.53 5.93
CA GLY A 374 -8.80 -8.14 5.72
C GLY A 374 -9.26 -7.47 7.01
N VAL A 375 -10.17 -8.12 7.75
CA VAL A 375 -10.67 -7.64 9.04
C VAL A 375 -9.55 -7.55 10.08
N GLY A 376 -8.66 -8.55 10.13
CA GLY A 376 -7.54 -8.56 11.09
C GLY A 376 -6.61 -7.38 10.89
N VAL A 377 -6.11 -7.17 9.66
CA VAL A 377 -5.21 -6.04 9.35
C VAL A 377 -5.89 -4.70 9.63
N ALA A 378 -7.13 -4.51 9.17
CA ALA A 378 -7.86 -3.28 9.38
C ALA A 378 -8.10 -2.99 10.88
N SER A 379 -8.54 -4.00 11.64
CA SER A 379 -8.76 -3.86 13.10
C SER A 379 -7.47 -3.50 13.83
N GLY A 380 -6.36 -4.20 13.54
CA GLY A 380 -5.06 -3.90 14.12
C GLY A 380 -4.61 -2.47 13.82
N SER A 381 -4.76 -2.03 12.58
CA SER A 381 -4.42 -0.67 12.14
C SER A 381 -5.27 0.39 12.87
N ILE A 382 -6.58 0.21 12.94
CA ILE A 382 -7.50 1.17 13.55
C ILE A 382 -7.27 1.27 15.06
N ILE A 383 -7.04 0.16 15.76
CA ILE A 383 -6.76 0.13 17.20
C ILE A 383 -5.55 1.02 17.50
N VAL A 384 -4.44 0.83 16.76
CA VAL A 384 -3.22 1.61 16.96
C VAL A 384 -3.40 3.06 16.56
N ALA A 385 -4.04 3.35 15.42
CA ALA A 385 -4.33 4.71 14.98
C ALA A 385 -5.20 5.47 16.00
N THR A 386 -6.22 4.82 16.56
CA THR A 386 -7.09 5.41 17.59
C THR A 386 -6.33 5.68 18.89
N TYR A 387 -5.52 4.73 19.33
CA TYR A 387 -4.66 4.90 20.50
C TYR A 387 -3.70 6.09 20.34
N GLN A 388 -3.06 6.21 19.18
CA GLN A 388 -2.13 7.32 18.90
C GLN A 388 -2.84 8.66 18.88
N ARG A 389 -3.99 8.78 18.21
CA ARG A 389 -4.82 10.00 18.20
C ARG A 389 -5.27 10.40 19.62
N SER A 390 -5.67 9.42 20.43
CA SER A 390 -6.05 9.69 21.83
C SER A 390 -4.86 10.23 22.62
N ARG A 391 -3.68 9.62 22.45
CA ARG A 391 -2.45 10.08 23.12
C ARG A 391 -2.07 11.50 22.72
N GLU A 392 -2.16 11.86 21.44
CA GLU A 392 -1.89 13.20 20.95
C GLU A 392 -2.86 14.23 21.57
N ARG A 393 -4.16 13.94 21.60
CA ARG A 393 -5.17 14.79 22.24
C ARG A 393 -4.91 15.03 23.74
N TRP A 394 -4.36 14.06 24.46
CA TRP A 394 -3.97 14.22 25.86
C TRP A 394 -2.72 15.09 26.03
N LEU A 395 -1.85 15.14 25.04
CA LEU A 395 -0.61 15.91 25.06
C LEU A 395 -0.80 17.35 24.54
N GLU A 396 -1.75 17.60 23.65
CA GLU A 396 -2.03 18.95 23.11
C GLU A 396 -2.22 20.00 24.22
N PRO A 397 -3.07 19.82 25.25
CA PRO A 397 -3.23 20.82 26.30
C PRO A 397 -1.95 21.07 27.11
N VAL A 398 -1.10 20.05 27.24
CA VAL A 398 0.18 20.17 27.95
C VAL A 398 1.20 20.94 27.11
N VAL A 399 1.25 20.64 25.80
CA VAL A 399 2.12 21.35 24.86
C VAL A 399 1.70 22.80 24.72
N ASP A 400 0.40 23.09 24.63
CA ASP A 400 -0.14 24.44 24.56
C ASP A 400 0.13 25.21 25.84
N ALA A 401 -0.04 24.60 27.00
CA ALA A 401 0.29 25.23 28.30
C ALA A 401 1.79 25.53 28.43
N VAL A 402 2.65 24.64 27.92
CA VAL A 402 4.11 24.87 27.92
C VAL A 402 4.49 25.94 26.90
N SER A 403 3.89 25.93 25.71
CA SER A 403 4.15 26.93 24.66
C SER A 403 3.66 28.32 25.06
N ASP A 404 2.48 28.43 25.70
CA ASP A 404 1.93 29.65 26.26
C ASP A 404 2.77 30.16 27.43
N GLY A 405 3.24 29.27 28.29
CA GLY A 405 4.18 29.59 29.37
C GLY A 405 5.50 30.15 28.79
N MET A 406 6.12 29.47 27.84
CA MET A 406 7.34 29.96 27.19
C MET A 406 7.11 31.26 26.42
N SER A 407 5.98 31.43 25.73
CA SER A 407 5.61 32.67 25.05
C SER A 407 5.51 33.85 26.00
N ARG A 408 4.87 33.66 27.16
CA ARG A 408 4.72 34.72 28.19
C ARG A 408 6.04 35.08 28.89
N TYR A 409 6.88 34.10 29.20
CA TYR A 409 8.06 34.33 30.00
C TYR A 409 9.34 34.60 29.21
N VAL A 410 9.44 34.13 27.94
CA VAL A 410 10.65 34.26 27.14
C VAL A 410 10.44 35.15 25.91
N VAL A 411 9.38 34.98 25.15
CA VAL A 411 9.20 35.65 23.85
C VAL A 411 8.68 37.07 24.01
N GLN A 412 7.67 37.32 24.87
CA GLN A 412 7.11 38.66 25.08
C GLN A 412 8.09 39.66 25.75
N PRO A 413 8.85 39.27 26.76
CA PRO A 413 9.88 40.17 27.30
C PRO A 413 10.96 40.54 26.28
N ALA A 414 11.43 39.57 25.49
CA ALA A 414 12.42 39.80 24.45
C ALA A 414 11.89 40.75 23.34
N GLN A 415 10.66 40.61 22.92
CA GLN A 415 10.02 41.49 21.94
C GLN A 415 9.78 42.91 22.51
N ARG A 416 9.44 43.03 23.80
CA ARG A 416 9.33 44.34 24.49
C ARG A 416 10.67 45.03 24.55
N GLN A 417 11.75 44.30 24.81
CA GLN A 417 13.11 44.84 24.82
C GLN A 417 13.57 45.31 23.45
N VAL A 418 13.29 44.55 22.37
CA VAL A 418 13.61 44.96 21.01
C VAL A 418 12.79 46.15 20.54
N ARG A 419 11.49 46.26 20.93
CA ARG A 419 10.67 47.45 20.66
C ARG A 419 11.14 48.67 21.43
N ARG A 420 11.62 48.51 22.68
CA ARG A 420 12.22 49.58 23.47
C ARG A 420 13.51 50.10 22.83
N TRP A 421 14.38 49.18 22.41
CA TRP A 421 15.61 49.48 21.71
C TRP A 421 15.37 50.23 20.40
N ARG A 422 14.41 49.85 19.58
CA ARG A 422 14.02 50.54 18.35
C ARG A 422 13.52 51.98 18.64
N ARG A 423 12.76 52.19 19.69
CA ARG A 423 12.29 53.55 20.06
C ARG A 423 13.40 54.49 20.58
N THR A 424 14.43 53.92 21.13
CA THR A 424 15.61 54.73 21.61
C THR A 424 16.66 54.93 20.53
N SER A 425 16.56 54.23 19.39
CA SER A 425 17.50 54.31 18.28
C SER A 425 16.99 55.15 17.10
N GLU A 426 15.80 55.77 17.19
CA GLU A 426 15.36 56.76 16.19
C GLU A 426 16.02 58.11 16.53
N PRO A 427 16.83 58.69 15.60
CA PRO A 427 17.43 60.00 15.81
C PRO A 427 16.33 61.08 15.82
N HIS A 428 16.38 61.96 16.82
CA HIS A 428 15.56 63.17 16.86
C HIS A 428 15.85 64.03 15.63
N GLY A 429 14.95 63.98 14.64
CA GLY A 429 14.97 64.88 13.48
C GLY A 429 14.59 66.30 13.95
N GLU A 430 15.48 67.22 13.62
CA GLU A 430 15.42 68.64 13.92
C GLU A 430 14.16 69.30 13.41
N HIS A 431 13.55 70.09 14.26
CA HIS A 431 12.55 71.09 13.88
C HIS A 431 13.25 72.27 13.19
N GLU A 432 13.07 72.41 11.90
CA GLU A 432 13.33 73.64 11.21
C GLU A 432 12.03 74.35 10.83
N THR A 433 11.86 75.50 11.42
CA THR A 433 10.82 76.50 11.18
C THR A 433 11.04 77.22 9.84
N GLY A 434 10.06 77.24 8.95
CA GLY A 434 10.08 78.04 7.72
C GLY A 434 8.70 78.58 7.39
N ARG A 435 8.44 79.86 7.72
CA ARG A 435 7.31 80.71 7.31
C ARG A 435 7.36 81.00 5.82
N GLY A 436 6.17 81.10 5.18
CA GLY A 436 6.04 81.83 3.88
C GLY A 436 4.77 81.44 3.13
N SER A 437 3.70 82.02 3.37
CA SER A 437 2.85 83.02 2.67
C SER A 437 2.48 82.66 1.19
N SER A 438 1.16 82.60 1.02
CA SER A 438 0.33 83.32 0.07
C SER A 438 0.00 82.75 -1.32
N ARG A 439 -1.31 82.83 -1.54
CA ARG A 439 -2.05 83.24 -2.76
C ARG A 439 -2.47 82.18 -3.79
N ARG A 440 -3.80 81.97 -3.73
CA ARG A 440 -4.79 82.14 -4.82
C ARG A 440 -4.40 81.75 -6.24
N ARG A 441 -5.13 80.85 -6.86
CA ARG A 441 -6.13 81.23 -7.90
C ARG A 441 -6.89 80.02 -8.44
N ARG A 442 -8.15 80.29 -8.59
CA ARG A 442 -9.21 79.71 -9.38
C ARG A 442 -8.85 79.37 -10.84
N GLY A 443 -9.62 78.40 -11.39
CA GLY A 443 -9.91 78.27 -12.81
C GLY A 443 -10.19 76.81 -13.18
N ARG A 444 -11.33 76.35 -13.21
CA ARG A 444 -12.35 76.09 -14.27
C ARG A 444 -11.78 75.45 -15.53
N ALA A 445 -12.47 74.33 -15.82
CA ALA A 445 -13.00 73.89 -17.11
C ALA A 445 -12.14 72.92 -17.94
N GLY A 446 -12.81 71.88 -18.35
CA GLY A 446 -12.42 70.90 -19.33
C GLY A 446 -12.86 69.51 -18.93
#